data_1f22de6c4ec1ac80d5befe24a649d038
#
_entry.id   1f22de6c4ec1ac80d5befe24a649d038
#
_cell.length_a   1.000
_cell.length_b   1.000
_cell.length_c   1.000
_cell.angle_alpha   90.00
_cell.angle_beta   90.00
_cell.angle_gamma   90.00
#
_symmetry.space_group_name_H-M   'P 1'
#
loop_
_entity.id
_entity.type
_entity.pdbx_description
1 polymer ?
#
loop_
_entity_poly.entity_id
_entity_poly.type
_entity_poly.pdbx_seq_one_letter_code
_entity_poly.pdbx_strand_id
1 'polypeptide(L)'
;MKRIIMAALAAGMVLPVAAQGEALYVSNERGDSVSVVDTASGRVTATWAVGGRPRGITLSKDGRFIYLCASADHAVQVIDRATGRLVAELPSGQDPEQFFLSRDGATLFVANEDDAALTAIDLASRTVAFQVDVGGEPEGVAQSPDGLWVAVTSEEDGVVNWIDIAARRMVAETPTDQRPRHVEFTADGAQLWVAAEIGGTVQIIDTKTRQVRETLRFEIPGVAAHRILPCGIRFTPDGRTAIVALGRADHVALVDVATRTVRAYVPVGRRVWHVAVSADGTQAYTANGLSDSVSVIDLAKAQVVATIAVGAAPWGIVAAP
;
A
#
# COMPACT_ATOMS: atom_id res chain seq x y z
N MET A 1 -64.62 37.31 25.35
CA MET A 1 -63.88 36.96 24.10
C MET A 1 -62.51 36.45 24.47
N LYS A 2 -62.31 35.08 24.41
CA LYS A 2 -61.04 34.43 24.73
C LYS A 2 -60.31 34.18 23.39
N ARG A 3 -59.12 34.77 23.22
CA ARG A 3 -58.23 34.51 22.06
C ARG A 3 -57.43 33.26 22.31
N ILE A 4 -57.65 32.28 21.45
CA ILE A 4 -56.80 31.04 21.40
C ILE A 4 -55.60 31.36 20.51
N ILE A 5 -54.39 31.25 21.09
CA ILE A 5 -53.12 31.33 20.34
C ILE A 5 -52.75 29.89 19.97
N MET A 6 -52.79 29.58 18.69
CA MET A 6 -52.22 28.32 18.15
C MET A 6 -50.72 28.50 17.98
N ALA A 7 -49.94 27.75 18.72
CA ALA A 7 -48.50 27.60 18.50
C ALA A 7 -48.26 26.56 17.41
N ALA A 8 -47.68 26.99 16.31
CA ALA A 8 -47.24 26.05 15.25
C ALA A 8 -45.88 25.45 15.65
N LEU A 9 -45.82 24.15 15.89
CA LEU A 9 -44.55 23.41 16.02
C LEU A 9 -43.97 23.23 14.61
N ALA A 10 -42.84 23.88 14.33
CA ALA A 10 -42.02 23.57 13.16
C ALA A 10 -41.18 22.34 13.49
N ALA A 11 -41.52 21.17 12.92
CA ALA A 11 -40.68 19.99 12.93
C ALA A 11 -39.51 20.19 11.96
N GLY A 12 -38.34 20.50 12.48
CA GLY A 12 -37.10 20.53 11.70
C GLY A 12 -36.77 19.14 11.21
N MET A 13 -36.83 18.86 9.91
CA MET A 13 -36.25 17.68 9.28
C MET A 13 -34.74 17.76 9.42
N VAL A 14 -34.16 16.97 10.32
CA VAL A 14 -32.73 16.68 10.32
C VAL A 14 -32.50 15.72 9.16
N LEU A 15 -32.01 16.25 8.03
CA LEU A 15 -31.53 15.39 6.95
C LEU A 15 -30.31 14.63 7.47
N PRO A 16 -30.24 13.29 7.27
CA PRO A 16 -29.04 12.55 7.62
C PRO A 16 -27.87 13.13 6.81
N VAL A 17 -26.83 13.57 7.50
CA VAL A 17 -25.54 13.84 6.88
C VAL A 17 -25.10 12.50 6.30
N ALA A 18 -25.05 12.39 4.98
CA ALA A 18 -24.49 11.22 4.33
C ALA A 18 -23.07 11.03 4.88
N ALA A 19 -22.79 9.86 5.44
CA ALA A 19 -21.44 9.53 5.84
C ALA A 19 -20.56 9.69 4.59
N GLN A 20 -19.60 10.62 4.63
CA GLN A 20 -18.62 10.74 3.56
C GLN A 20 -17.80 9.45 3.61
N GLY A 21 -17.81 8.67 2.51
CA GLY A 21 -16.99 7.50 2.36
C GLY A 21 -15.52 7.90 2.30
N GLU A 22 -14.65 6.98 2.65
CA GLU A 22 -13.21 7.15 2.37
C GLU A 22 -13.01 7.30 0.87
N ALA A 23 -12.05 8.13 0.47
CA ALA A 23 -11.59 8.18 -0.91
C ALA A 23 -10.45 7.18 -1.12
N LEU A 24 -10.51 6.36 -2.18
CA LEU A 24 -9.38 5.55 -2.60
C LEU A 24 -8.70 6.22 -3.80
N TYR A 25 -7.38 6.17 -3.78
CA TYR A 25 -6.55 6.57 -4.91
C TYR A 25 -5.83 5.34 -5.42
N VAL A 26 -6.03 5.03 -6.70
CA VAL A 26 -5.55 3.80 -7.33
C VAL A 26 -4.69 4.17 -8.53
N SER A 27 -3.40 3.80 -8.50
CA SER A 27 -2.53 3.96 -9.66
C SER A 27 -2.84 2.87 -10.68
N ASN A 28 -3.08 3.29 -11.92
CA ASN A 28 -3.41 2.40 -13.04
C ASN A 28 -2.19 2.31 -13.96
N GLU A 29 -1.38 1.27 -13.78
CA GLU A 29 -0.05 1.12 -14.36
C GLU A 29 -0.03 1.24 -15.89
N ARG A 30 -0.99 0.63 -16.58
CA ARG A 30 -1.11 0.67 -18.05
C ARG A 30 -2.04 1.77 -18.54
N GLY A 31 -2.71 2.44 -17.62
CA GLY A 31 -3.64 3.52 -17.95
C GLY A 31 -3.02 4.91 -17.78
N ASP A 32 -1.75 5.01 -17.34
CA ASP A 32 -1.04 6.26 -17.04
C ASP A 32 -1.94 7.25 -16.29
N SER A 33 -2.62 6.73 -15.26
CA SER A 33 -3.65 7.48 -14.56
C SER A 33 -3.79 7.08 -13.09
N VAL A 34 -4.45 7.93 -12.32
CA VAL A 34 -4.94 7.63 -10.98
C VAL A 34 -6.47 7.69 -10.99
N SER A 35 -7.12 6.61 -10.57
CA SER A 35 -8.57 6.60 -10.33
C SER A 35 -8.85 7.06 -8.90
N VAL A 36 -9.77 8.00 -8.75
CA VAL A 36 -10.32 8.45 -7.46
C VAL A 36 -11.65 7.77 -7.24
N VAL A 37 -11.75 6.96 -6.21
CA VAL A 37 -12.94 6.16 -5.90
C VAL A 37 -13.57 6.67 -4.61
N ASP A 38 -14.85 6.93 -4.63
CA ASP A 38 -15.66 7.15 -3.42
C ASP A 38 -16.23 5.80 -2.96
N THR A 39 -15.81 5.36 -1.78
CA THR A 39 -16.22 4.06 -1.22
C THR A 39 -17.68 4.00 -0.84
N ALA A 40 -18.31 5.13 -0.47
CA ALA A 40 -19.73 5.17 -0.10
C ALA A 40 -20.64 4.93 -1.30
N SER A 41 -20.34 5.55 -2.43
CA SER A 41 -21.10 5.34 -3.68
C SER A 41 -20.63 4.14 -4.49
N GLY A 42 -19.43 3.61 -4.21
CA GLY A 42 -18.80 2.54 -4.97
C GLY A 42 -18.47 2.94 -6.41
N ARG A 43 -18.09 4.21 -6.65
CA ARG A 43 -17.87 4.75 -8.00
C ARG A 43 -16.56 5.50 -8.12
N VAL A 44 -15.98 5.46 -9.30
CA VAL A 44 -14.91 6.38 -9.70
C VAL A 44 -15.52 7.78 -9.88
N THR A 45 -15.02 8.75 -9.12
CA THR A 45 -15.47 10.15 -9.16
C THR A 45 -14.58 11.02 -10.02
N ALA A 46 -13.31 10.62 -10.21
CA ALA A 46 -12.37 11.28 -11.10
C ALA A 46 -11.31 10.28 -11.59
N THR A 47 -10.75 10.59 -12.75
CA THR A 47 -9.54 9.93 -13.27
C THR A 47 -8.56 11.02 -13.67
N TRP A 48 -7.35 10.98 -13.07
CA TRP A 48 -6.31 11.95 -13.32
C TRP A 48 -5.27 11.35 -14.25
N ALA A 49 -4.92 12.04 -15.32
CA ALA A 49 -3.77 11.69 -16.14
C ALA A 49 -2.48 12.02 -15.35
N VAL A 50 -1.55 11.08 -15.31
CA VAL A 50 -0.28 11.19 -14.58
C VAL A 50 0.87 10.73 -15.47
N GLY A 51 2.09 10.67 -14.93
CA GLY A 51 3.24 10.13 -15.64
C GLY A 51 3.12 8.65 -15.98
N GLY A 52 4.02 8.18 -16.84
CA GLY A 52 3.98 6.83 -17.39
C GLY A 52 4.26 5.75 -16.37
N ARG A 53 3.56 4.61 -16.47
CA ARG A 53 3.71 3.44 -15.61
C ARG A 53 3.60 3.79 -14.11
N PRO A 54 2.47 4.40 -13.66
CA PRO A 54 2.32 4.78 -12.26
C PRO A 54 2.18 3.55 -11.36
N ARG A 55 3.01 3.48 -10.29
CA ARG A 55 3.08 2.34 -9.37
C ARG A 55 2.85 2.75 -7.93
N GLY A 56 3.90 2.85 -7.11
CA GLY A 56 3.79 3.23 -5.71
C GLY A 56 2.99 4.52 -5.51
N ILE A 57 2.03 4.52 -4.58
CA ILE A 57 1.16 5.66 -4.29
C ILE A 57 0.96 5.81 -2.79
N THR A 58 1.09 7.02 -2.25
CA THR A 58 0.79 7.32 -0.85
C THR A 58 0.32 8.76 -0.67
N LEU A 59 -0.23 9.06 0.50
CA LEU A 59 -0.64 10.41 0.89
C LEU A 59 0.49 11.11 1.64
N SER A 60 0.59 12.43 1.47
CA SER A 60 1.34 13.26 2.42
C SER A 60 0.73 13.18 3.82
N LYS A 61 1.52 13.45 4.85
CA LYS A 61 1.07 13.35 6.25
C LYS A 61 -0.12 14.26 6.58
N ASP A 62 -0.19 15.42 5.93
CA ASP A 62 -1.30 16.37 6.07
C ASP A 62 -2.49 16.06 5.14
N GLY A 63 -2.37 15.03 4.32
CA GLY A 63 -3.40 14.59 3.37
C GLY A 63 -3.63 15.54 2.20
N ARG A 64 -2.78 16.56 2.00
CA ARG A 64 -2.94 17.54 0.90
C ARG A 64 -2.43 17.05 -0.43
N PHE A 65 -1.40 16.21 -0.42
CA PHE A 65 -0.74 15.72 -1.60
C PHE A 65 -0.79 14.21 -1.69
N ILE A 66 -0.68 13.74 -2.92
CA ILE A 66 -0.40 12.36 -3.27
C ILE A 66 1.01 12.32 -3.85
N TYR A 67 1.83 11.40 -3.35
CA TYR A 67 3.08 11.01 -3.97
C TYR A 67 2.84 9.78 -4.83
N LEU A 68 3.41 9.76 -6.03
CA LEU A 68 3.22 8.72 -7.02
C LEU A 68 4.53 8.41 -7.74
N CYS A 69 4.96 7.14 -7.76
CA CYS A 69 6.03 6.71 -8.66
C CYS A 69 5.51 6.73 -10.10
N ALA A 70 6.08 7.57 -10.94
CA ALA A 70 5.95 7.57 -12.39
C ALA A 70 7.17 6.84 -12.96
N SER A 71 7.12 5.52 -12.95
CA SER A 71 8.28 4.66 -13.13
C SER A 71 8.94 4.84 -14.50
N ALA A 72 8.14 4.95 -15.58
CA ALA A 72 8.66 5.19 -16.92
C ALA A 72 9.23 6.60 -17.14
N ASP A 73 8.87 7.56 -16.27
CA ASP A 73 9.37 8.94 -16.32
C ASP A 73 10.55 9.15 -15.36
N HIS A 74 10.95 8.11 -14.61
CA HIS A 74 12.05 8.15 -13.64
C HIS A 74 11.86 9.23 -12.56
N ALA A 75 10.63 9.46 -12.12
CA ALA A 75 10.29 10.54 -11.21
C ALA A 75 9.26 10.11 -10.15
N VAL A 76 9.26 10.78 -9.02
CA VAL A 76 8.15 10.75 -8.07
C VAL A 76 7.33 12.02 -8.24
N GLN A 77 6.09 11.88 -8.68
CA GLN A 77 5.17 12.99 -8.87
C GLN A 77 4.49 13.39 -7.57
N VAL A 78 4.32 14.70 -7.36
CA VAL A 78 3.56 15.28 -6.26
C VAL A 78 2.29 15.88 -6.85
N ILE A 79 1.15 15.31 -6.49
CA ILE A 79 -0.16 15.68 -7.03
C ILE A 79 -0.98 16.35 -5.93
N ASP A 80 -1.56 17.51 -6.21
CA ASP A 80 -2.51 18.15 -5.29
C ASP A 80 -3.81 17.33 -5.24
N ARG A 81 -4.14 16.81 -4.05
CA ARG A 81 -5.27 15.89 -3.85
C ARG A 81 -6.62 16.51 -4.17
N ALA A 82 -6.79 17.80 -3.96
CA ALA A 82 -8.07 18.47 -4.17
C ALA A 82 -8.37 18.69 -5.67
N THR A 83 -7.32 18.88 -6.47
CA THR A 83 -7.45 19.25 -7.88
C THR A 83 -7.00 18.19 -8.86
N GLY A 84 -6.24 17.18 -8.40
CA GLY A 84 -5.61 16.17 -9.26
C GLY A 84 -4.47 16.72 -10.14
N ARG A 85 -3.97 17.93 -9.84
CA ARG A 85 -2.92 18.58 -10.65
C ARG A 85 -1.55 18.20 -10.15
N LEU A 86 -0.64 17.92 -11.07
CA LEU A 86 0.79 17.83 -10.80
C LEU A 86 1.29 19.19 -10.30
N VAL A 87 1.94 19.21 -9.13
CA VAL A 87 2.50 20.42 -8.51
C VAL A 87 4.02 20.38 -8.41
N ALA A 88 4.63 19.22 -8.50
CA ALA A 88 6.07 19.03 -8.54
C ALA A 88 6.43 17.61 -9.02
N GLU A 89 7.66 17.47 -9.49
CA GLU A 89 8.36 16.21 -9.63
C GLU A 89 9.57 16.22 -8.70
N LEU A 90 9.75 15.12 -7.97
CA LEU A 90 10.88 14.96 -7.07
C LEU A 90 11.95 14.14 -7.79
N PRO A 91 13.23 14.51 -7.65
CA PRO A 91 14.32 13.72 -8.20
C PRO A 91 14.37 12.37 -7.50
N SER A 92 14.26 11.30 -8.26
CA SER A 92 14.46 9.94 -7.82
C SER A 92 15.64 9.34 -8.61
N GLY A 93 15.76 8.05 -8.65
CA GLY A 93 16.62 7.34 -9.59
C GLY A 93 15.81 6.77 -10.74
N GLN A 94 16.43 5.87 -11.48
CA GLN A 94 15.81 5.18 -12.60
C GLN A 94 14.79 4.16 -12.11
N ASP A 95 13.61 4.12 -12.74
CA ASP A 95 12.51 3.18 -12.47
C ASP A 95 12.10 3.14 -10.98
N PRO A 96 11.54 4.22 -10.40
CA PRO A 96 11.04 4.21 -9.04
C PRO A 96 9.81 3.30 -8.92
N GLU A 97 9.90 2.25 -8.09
CA GLU A 97 8.85 1.24 -7.93
C GLU A 97 7.92 1.54 -6.76
N GLN A 98 8.46 1.50 -5.57
CA GLN A 98 7.76 1.79 -4.33
C GLN A 98 8.54 2.77 -3.47
N PHE A 99 7.85 3.31 -2.49
CA PHE A 99 8.45 4.22 -1.54
C PHE A 99 7.76 4.12 -0.17
N PHE A 100 8.43 4.66 0.81
CA PHE A 100 7.88 4.86 2.15
C PHE A 100 8.03 6.32 2.57
N LEU A 101 6.92 6.95 2.95
CA LEU A 101 6.95 8.29 3.56
C LEU A 101 7.38 8.13 5.03
N SER A 102 8.46 8.81 5.42
CA SER A 102 8.93 8.77 6.79
C SER A 102 7.84 9.15 7.80
N ARG A 103 7.93 8.61 9.00
CA ARG A 103 6.90 8.81 10.04
C ARG A 103 6.69 10.26 10.43
N ASP A 104 7.72 11.09 10.34
CA ASP A 104 7.63 12.53 10.53
C ASP A 104 7.08 13.27 9.30
N GLY A 105 7.01 12.60 8.16
CA GLY A 105 6.55 13.18 6.88
C GLY A 105 7.57 14.07 6.19
N ALA A 106 8.84 14.02 6.59
CA ALA A 106 9.88 14.90 6.07
C ALA A 106 10.70 14.27 4.92
N THR A 107 10.78 12.95 4.88
CA THR A 107 11.61 12.21 3.92
C THR A 107 10.77 11.17 3.18
N LEU A 108 11.02 11.03 1.88
CA LEU A 108 10.50 9.93 1.08
C LEU A 108 11.66 8.98 0.74
N PHE A 109 11.54 7.71 1.12
CA PHE A 109 12.49 6.66 0.80
C PHE A 109 12.00 5.90 -0.42
N VAL A 110 12.71 5.93 -1.53
CA VAL A 110 12.28 5.41 -2.83
C VAL A 110 13.20 4.28 -3.27
N ALA A 111 12.64 3.13 -3.62
CA ALA A 111 13.35 2.05 -4.29
C ALA A 111 13.41 2.34 -5.80
N ASN A 112 14.63 2.36 -6.35
CA ASN A 112 14.89 2.62 -7.76
C ASN A 112 15.44 1.34 -8.40
N GLU A 113 14.59 0.65 -9.18
CA GLU A 113 14.83 -0.70 -9.69
C GLU A 113 16.09 -0.75 -10.55
N ASP A 114 16.18 0.11 -11.58
CA ASP A 114 17.27 0.10 -12.55
C ASP A 114 18.60 0.65 -11.99
N ASP A 115 18.56 1.40 -10.88
CA ASP A 115 19.78 1.92 -10.22
C ASP A 115 20.29 0.99 -9.11
N ALA A 116 19.58 -0.07 -8.77
CA ALA A 116 19.87 -0.91 -7.61
C ALA A 116 20.11 -0.09 -6.32
N ALA A 117 19.26 0.91 -6.07
CA ALA A 117 19.49 1.90 -5.03
C ALA A 117 18.21 2.30 -4.25
N LEU A 118 18.41 2.65 -2.98
CA LEU A 118 17.44 3.40 -2.19
C LEU A 118 17.81 4.89 -2.22
N THR A 119 16.90 5.73 -2.68
CA THR A 119 17.03 7.18 -2.65
C THR A 119 16.19 7.78 -1.54
N ALA A 120 16.80 8.58 -0.67
CA ALA A 120 16.12 9.39 0.34
C ALA A 120 15.95 10.82 -0.17
N ILE A 121 14.72 11.29 -0.28
CA ILE A 121 14.37 12.63 -0.78
C ILE A 121 13.89 13.48 0.39
N ASP A 122 14.53 14.61 0.62
CA ASP A 122 14.04 15.64 1.55
C ASP A 122 12.87 16.38 0.91
N LEU A 123 11.70 16.30 1.50
CA LEU A 123 10.47 16.85 0.96
C LEU A 123 10.36 18.39 1.08
N ALA A 124 11.05 18.99 2.03
CA ALA A 124 11.06 20.44 2.21
C ALA A 124 11.89 21.14 1.13
N SER A 125 13.10 20.64 0.88
CA SER A 125 13.99 21.15 -0.18
C SER A 125 13.68 20.55 -1.55
N ARG A 126 12.99 19.40 -1.61
CA ARG A 126 12.71 18.62 -2.83
C ARG A 126 14.00 18.16 -3.52
N THR A 127 14.98 17.75 -2.75
CA THR A 127 16.27 17.28 -3.24
C THR A 127 16.63 15.94 -2.66
N VAL A 128 17.53 15.20 -3.33
CA VAL A 128 18.10 13.97 -2.78
C VAL A 128 18.95 14.31 -1.56
N ALA A 129 18.59 13.76 -0.40
CA ALA A 129 19.33 13.91 0.84
C ALA A 129 20.51 12.92 0.92
N PHE A 130 20.28 11.69 0.44
CA PHE A 130 21.31 10.67 0.26
C PHE A 130 20.78 9.53 -0.61
N GLN A 131 21.70 8.70 -1.10
CA GLN A 131 21.41 7.47 -1.81
C GLN A 131 22.28 6.35 -1.23
N VAL A 132 21.75 5.12 -1.22
CA VAL A 132 22.45 3.93 -0.73
C VAL A 132 22.29 2.83 -1.77
N ASP A 133 23.41 2.24 -2.19
CA ASP A 133 23.39 1.07 -3.04
C ASP A 133 22.81 -0.11 -2.23
N VAL A 134 21.90 -0.86 -2.86
CA VAL A 134 21.24 -2.06 -2.33
C VAL A 134 21.39 -3.18 -3.36
N GLY A 135 20.77 -4.33 -3.12
CA GLY A 135 20.80 -5.40 -4.13
C GLY A 135 19.96 -5.10 -5.37
N GLY A 136 20.03 -5.95 -6.37
CA GLY A 136 19.37 -5.80 -7.66
C GLY A 136 17.83 -5.83 -7.55
N GLU A 137 17.17 -5.10 -8.43
CA GLU A 137 15.70 -4.94 -8.49
C GLU A 137 15.08 -4.60 -7.11
N PRO A 138 15.44 -3.46 -6.46
CA PRO A 138 14.81 -3.07 -5.20
C PRO A 138 13.36 -2.64 -5.43
N GLU A 139 12.43 -3.14 -4.58
CA GLU A 139 11.00 -2.80 -4.71
C GLU A 139 10.37 -2.36 -3.40
N GLY A 140 10.16 -3.28 -2.45
CA GLY A 140 9.45 -2.98 -1.21
C GLY A 140 10.29 -2.13 -0.24
N VAL A 141 9.72 -1.07 0.30
CA VAL A 141 10.38 -0.16 1.24
C VAL A 141 9.53 0.03 2.48
N ALA A 142 10.12 -0.08 3.67
CA ALA A 142 9.46 0.26 4.93
C ALA A 142 10.43 0.86 5.94
N GLN A 143 9.98 1.90 6.66
CA GLN A 143 10.72 2.46 7.81
C GLN A 143 10.29 1.78 9.11
N SER A 144 11.26 1.44 9.96
CA SER A 144 10.97 0.91 11.28
C SER A 144 10.19 1.92 12.14
N PRO A 145 9.32 1.44 13.07
CA PRO A 145 8.54 2.31 13.94
C PRO A 145 9.33 3.28 14.81
N ASP A 146 10.55 2.92 15.19
CA ASP A 146 11.48 3.79 15.94
C ASP A 146 12.18 4.85 15.06
N GLY A 147 12.00 4.77 13.72
CA GLY A 147 12.57 5.71 12.78
C GLY A 147 14.07 5.52 12.50
N LEU A 148 14.70 4.46 13.02
CA LEU A 148 16.15 4.26 12.90
C LEU A 148 16.57 3.56 11.62
N TRP A 149 15.71 2.71 11.08
CA TRP A 149 16.02 1.80 9.97
C TRP A 149 15.06 1.96 8.80
N VAL A 150 15.57 1.72 7.60
CA VAL A 150 14.76 1.40 6.43
C VAL A 150 15.10 -0.02 5.98
N ALA A 151 14.08 -0.83 5.76
CA ALA A 151 14.18 -2.13 5.12
C ALA A 151 13.79 -2.01 3.66
N VAL A 152 14.60 -2.56 2.75
CA VAL A 152 14.36 -2.57 1.30
C VAL A 152 14.52 -3.99 0.79
N THR A 153 13.55 -4.48 0.02
CA THR A 153 13.70 -5.78 -0.67
C THR A 153 14.54 -5.62 -1.92
N SER A 154 15.32 -6.65 -2.26
CA SER A 154 15.98 -6.80 -3.54
C SER A 154 15.53 -8.12 -4.16
N GLU A 155 14.76 -8.02 -5.25
CA GLU A 155 14.09 -9.17 -5.87
C GLU A 155 15.08 -10.14 -6.47
N GLU A 156 16.09 -9.64 -7.19
CA GLU A 156 17.10 -10.44 -7.88
C GLU A 156 17.98 -11.20 -6.88
N ASP A 157 18.40 -10.54 -5.80
CA ASP A 157 19.30 -11.15 -4.81
C ASP A 157 18.55 -11.99 -3.76
N GLY A 158 17.23 -11.86 -3.66
CA GLY A 158 16.43 -12.58 -2.68
C GLY A 158 16.77 -12.18 -1.24
N VAL A 159 16.91 -10.87 -0.97
CA VAL A 159 17.29 -10.35 0.35
C VAL A 159 16.41 -9.17 0.78
N VAL A 160 16.43 -8.89 2.07
CA VAL A 160 16.05 -7.61 2.66
C VAL A 160 17.32 -6.90 3.10
N ASN A 161 17.56 -5.70 2.56
CA ASN A 161 18.63 -4.80 2.95
C ASN A 161 18.19 -3.93 4.12
N TRP A 162 19.06 -3.77 5.12
CA TRP A 162 18.83 -2.92 6.29
C TRP A 162 19.70 -1.68 6.21
N ILE A 163 19.07 -0.52 6.12
CA ILE A 163 19.73 0.77 5.98
C ILE A 163 19.64 1.51 7.32
N ASP A 164 20.79 1.93 7.87
CA ASP A 164 20.87 2.87 9.00
C ASP A 164 20.68 4.28 8.47
N ILE A 165 19.57 4.92 8.87
CA ILE A 165 19.19 6.25 8.37
C ILE A 165 20.21 7.31 8.81
N ALA A 166 20.68 7.25 10.05
CA ALA A 166 21.65 8.22 10.57
C ALA A 166 23.04 8.05 9.95
N ALA A 167 23.48 6.81 9.77
CA ALA A 167 24.75 6.49 9.11
C ALA A 167 24.70 6.56 7.58
N ARG A 168 23.47 6.62 6.99
CA ARG A 168 23.23 6.68 5.54
C ARG A 168 23.91 5.56 4.77
N ARG A 169 23.82 4.35 5.27
CA ARG A 169 24.47 3.18 4.66
C ARG A 169 23.75 1.89 5.00
N MET A 170 23.89 0.91 4.14
CA MET A 170 23.50 -0.46 4.42
C MET A 170 24.38 -1.05 5.54
N VAL A 171 23.76 -1.77 6.46
CA VAL A 171 24.44 -2.35 7.64
C VAL A 171 24.26 -3.86 7.78
N ALA A 172 23.27 -4.43 7.10
CA ALA A 172 23.02 -5.86 7.11
C ALA A 172 22.10 -6.25 5.94
N GLU A 173 22.09 -7.55 5.66
CA GLU A 173 21.17 -8.22 4.75
C GLU A 173 20.52 -9.40 5.46
N THR A 174 19.27 -9.68 5.13
CA THR A 174 18.57 -10.89 5.55
C THR A 174 18.15 -11.67 4.33
N PRO A 175 18.70 -12.87 4.09
CA PRO A 175 18.26 -13.76 3.01
C PRO A 175 16.78 -14.12 3.17
N THR A 176 16.06 -14.13 2.05
CA THR A 176 14.64 -14.47 1.97
C THR A 176 14.39 -15.55 0.92
N ASP A 177 13.13 -15.99 0.80
CA ASP A 177 12.71 -16.77 -0.34
C ASP A 177 12.69 -15.91 -1.61
N GLN A 178 12.56 -16.55 -2.79
CA GLN A 178 12.72 -15.90 -4.09
C GLN A 178 11.74 -14.77 -4.34
N ARG A 179 12.26 -13.67 -4.84
CA ARG A 179 11.59 -12.46 -5.28
C ARG A 179 10.78 -11.76 -4.17
N PRO A 180 11.46 -11.23 -3.13
CA PRO A 180 10.80 -10.45 -2.10
C PRO A 180 10.33 -9.10 -2.67
N ARG A 181 9.00 -8.85 -2.66
CA ARG A 181 8.39 -7.66 -3.29
C ARG A 181 7.85 -6.64 -2.30
N HIS A 182 7.52 -7.04 -1.10
CA HIS A 182 6.91 -6.11 -0.15
C HIS A 182 7.36 -6.40 1.26
N VAL A 183 7.53 -5.34 2.03
CA VAL A 183 7.86 -5.39 3.45
C VAL A 183 6.92 -4.52 4.26
N GLU A 184 6.54 -5.00 5.44
CA GLU A 184 5.69 -4.26 6.37
C GLU A 184 6.14 -4.55 7.81
N PHE A 185 6.44 -3.51 8.60
CA PHE A 185 6.72 -3.66 10.02
C PHE A 185 5.43 -3.81 10.83
N THR A 186 5.45 -4.66 11.85
CA THR A 186 4.42 -4.60 12.90
C THR A 186 4.48 -3.25 13.63
N ALA A 187 3.36 -2.80 14.18
CA ALA A 187 3.26 -1.48 14.80
C ALA A 187 4.21 -1.29 16.00
N ASP A 188 4.53 -2.38 16.71
CA ASP A 188 5.51 -2.41 17.80
C ASP A 188 6.97 -2.48 17.30
N GLY A 189 7.18 -2.65 16.01
CA GLY A 189 8.50 -2.78 15.39
C GLY A 189 9.23 -4.08 15.68
N ALA A 190 8.59 -5.05 16.33
CA ALA A 190 9.24 -6.29 16.72
C ALA A 190 9.46 -7.24 15.54
N GLN A 191 8.63 -7.14 14.50
CA GLN A 191 8.67 -8.02 13.33
C GLN A 191 8.61 -7.21 12.03
N LEU A 192 9.30 -7.72 11.01
CA LEU A 192 9.16 -7.31 9.62
C LEU A 192 8.59 -8.49 8.83
N TRP A 193 7.46 -8.29 8.17
CA TRP A 193 6.86 -9.30 7.31
C TRP A 193 7.26 -9.03 5.86
N VAL A 194 7.69 -10.06 5.16
CA VAL A 194 8.22 -9.99 3.79
C VAL A 194 7.43 -10.92 2.90
N ALA A 195 6.83 -10.38 1.85
CA ALA A 195 6.18 -11.18 0.81
C ALA A 195 7.20 -11.58 -0.26
N ALA A 196 7.49 -12.88 -0.37
CA ALA A 196 8.35 -13.45 -1.41
C ALA A 196 7.48 -14.05 -2.52
N GLU A 197 7.37 -13.34 -3.64
CA GLU A 197 6.42 -13.66 -4.71
C GLU A 197 6.66 -15.05 -5.29
N ILE A 198 7.83 -15.30 -5.87
CA ILE A 198 8.15 -16.59 -6.51
C ILE A 198 8.34 -17.69 -5.45
N GLY A 199 8.84 -17.33 -4.28
CA GLY A 199 8.92 -18.25 -3.13
C GLY A 199 7.56 -18.73 -2.64
N GLY A 200 6.47 -18.03 -2.95
CA GLY A 200 5.11 -18.39 -2.54
C GLY A 200 4.88 -18.27 -1.04
N THR A 201 5.65 -17.41 -0.36
CA THR A 201 5.70 -17.34 1.11
C THR A 201 5.58 -15.91 1.63
N VAL A 202 5.20 -15.80 2.89
CA VAL A 202 5.47 -14.62 3.70
C VAL A 202 6.40 -15.01 4.83
N GLN A 203 7.56 -14.35 4.90
CA GLN A 203 8.55 -14.59 5.93
C GLN A 203 8.49 -13.53 7.01
N ILE A 204 8.62 -13.95 8.25
CA ILE A 204 8.59 -13.09 9.43
C ILE A 204 9.98 -13.00 10.02
N ILE A 205 10.55 -11.80 9.93
CA ILE A 205 11.88 -11.48 10.41
C ILE A 205 11.77 -10.83 11.79
N ASP A 206 12.53 -11.32 12.75
CA ASP A 206 12.75 -10.66 14.04
C ASP A 206 13.68 -9.46 13.82
N THR A 207 13.22 -8.26 14.15
CA THR A 207 13.94 -7.02 13.82
C THR A 207 15.22 -6.82 14.64
N LYS A 208 15.31 -7.40 15.84
CA LYS A 208 16.51 -7.30 16.70
C LYS A 208 17.66 -8.17 16.19
N THR A 209 17.32 -9.38 15.75
CA THR A 209 18.31 -10.35 15.24
C THR A 209 18.47 -10.28 13.73
N ARG A 210 17.51 -9.65 13.01
CA ARG A 210 17.44 -9.60 11.55
C ARG A 210 17.43 -10.98 10.91
N GLN A 211 16.83 -11.96 11.57
CA GLN A 211 16.75 -13.34 11.10
C GLN A 211 15.29 -13.74 10.87
N VAL A 212 15.07 -14.52 9.82
CA VAL A 212 13.77 -15.17 9.59
C VAL A 212 13.47 -16.10 10.75
N ARG A 213 12.36 -15.90 11.43
CA ARG A 213 11.89 -16.73 12.55
C ARG A 213 10.82 -17.71 12.13
N GLU A 214 10.04 -17.33 11.14
CA GLU A 214 8.89 -18.11 10.69
C GLU A 214 8.61 -17.85 9.22
N THR A 215 8.07 -18.85 8.52
CA THR A 215 7.67 -18.76 7.13
C THR A 215 6.24 -19.26 6.98
N LEU A 216 5.34 -18.38 6.55
CA LEU A 216 3.96 -18.70 6.25
C LEU A 216 3.86 -19.20 4.81
N ARG A 217 3.15 -20.31 4.63
CA ARG A 217 2.78 -20.87 3.33
C ARG A 217 1.28 -20.87 3.19
N PHE A 218 0.81 -20.72 1.97
CA PHE A 218 -0.61 -20.60 1.69
C PHE A 218 -1.07 -21.77 0.84
N GLU A 219 -2.23 -22.32 1.19
CA GLU A 219 -2.85 -23.43 0.46
C GLU A 219 -4.32 -23.09 0.24
N ILE A 220 -4.70 -22.95 -1.02
CA ILE A 220 -6.07 -22.64 -1.41
C ILE A 220 -6.64 -23.84 -2.17
N PRO A 221 -7.72 -24.49 -1.71
CA PRO A 221 -8.33 -25.61 -2.41
C PRO A 221 -8.62 -25.29 -3.87
N GLY A 222 -8.11 -26.12 -4.78
CA GLY A 222 -8.32 -25.96 -6.23
C GLY A 222 -7.39 -24.94 -6.91
N VAL A 223 -6.51 -24.25 -6.19
CA VAL A 223 -5.51 -23.33 -6.76
C VAL A 223 -4.14 -23.98 -6.74
N ALA A 224 -3.48 -24.01 -7.90
CA ALA A 224 -2.14 -24.56 -8.00
C ALA A 224 -1.11 -23.68 -7.25
N ALA A 225 -0.16 -24.29 -6.53
CA ALA A 225 0.79 -23.58 -5.68
C ALA A 225 1.58 -22.49 -6.42
N HIS A 226 1.98 -22.72 -7.68
CA HIS A 226 2.72 -21.75 -8.48
C HIS A 226 1.93 -20.49 -8.85
N ARG A 227 0.61 -20.45 -8.59
CA ARG A 227 -0.23 -19.26 -8.74
C ARG A 227 -0.33 -18.44 -7.45
N ILE A 228 0.06 -19.01 -6.32
CA ILE A 228 0.06 -18.34 -5.03
C ILE A 228 1.34 -17.50 -4.95
N LEU A 229 1.20 -16.23 -5.28
CA LEU A 229 2.30 -15.29 -5.46
C LEU A 229 2.11 -14.12 -4.50
N PRO A 230 2.57 -14.21 -3.24
CA PRO A 230 2.42 -13.13 -2.26
C PRO A 230 3.06 -11.82 -2.76
N CYS A 231 2.31 -10.73 -2.71
CA CYS A 231 2.72 -9.39 -3.12
C CYS A 231 2.51 -8.41 -1.96
N GLY A 232 1.51 -7.52 -2.02
CA GLY A 232 1.26 -6.54 -0.97
C GLY A 232 0.80 -7.15 0.36
N ILE A 233 1.27 -6.56 1.45
CA ILE A 233 0.84 -6.86 2.83
C ILE A 233 0.36 -5.56 3.46
N ARG A 234 -0.73 -5.61 4.24
CA ARG A 234 -1.15 -4.53 5.14
C ARG A 234 -1.70 -5.11 6.44
N PHE A 235 -1.35 -4.49 7.54
CA PHE A 235 -1.98 -4.78 8.82
C PHE A 235 -3.22 -3.91 9.04
N THR A 236 -4.22 -4.46 9.74
CA THR A 236 -5.30 -3.63 10.30
C THR A 236 -4.74 -2.64 11.32
N PRO A 237 -5.39 -1.47 11.56
CA PRO A 237 -4.91 -0.47 12.51
C PRO A 237 -4.71 -1.00 13.94
N ASP A 238 -5.46 -2.02 14.33
CA ASP A 238 -5.31 -2.69 15.63
C ASP A 238 -4.16 -3.72 15.66
N GLY A 239 -3.49 -3.95 14.53
CA GLY A 239 -2.37 -4.88 14.37
C GLY A 239 -2.72 -6.37 14.49
N ARG A 240 -4.01 -6.73 14.51
CA ARG A 240 -4.44 -8.11 14.75
C ARG A 240 -4.57 -8.96 13.49
N THR A 241 -4.83 -8.34 12.36
CA THR A 241 -5.01 -9.04 11.09
C THR A 241 -4.02 -8.50 10.06
N ALA A 242 -3.30 -9.39 9.38
CA ALA A 242 -2.57 -9.07 8.17
C ALA A 242 -3.42 -9.49 6.96
N ILE A 243 -3.53 -8.60 5.99
CA ILE A 243 -4.15 -8.88 4.69
C ILE A 243 -3.01 -9.06 3.69
N VAL A 244 -2.89 -10.25 3.11
CA VAL A 244 -1.84 -10.62 2.17
C VAL A 244 -2.44 -10.84 0.79
N ALA A 245 -2.01 -10.06 -0.19
CA ALA A 245 -2.35 -10.26 -1.60
C ALA A 245 -1.63 -11.51 -2.13
N LEU A 246 -2.36 -12.46 -2.73
CA LEU A 246 -1.81 -13.72 -3.23
C LEU A 246 -1.70 -13.77 -4.77
N GLY A 247 -1.53 -12.62 -5.40
CA GLY A 247 -1.20 -12.41 -6.80
C GLY A 247 -2.09 -13.16 -7.78
N ARG A 248 -1.51 -14.12 -8.51
CA ARG A 248 -2.22 -14.90 -9.54
C ARG A 248 -3.14 -15.99 -8.99
N ALA A 249 -3.18 -16.16 -7.67
CA ALA A 249 -4.21 -16.96 -7.02
C ALA A 249 -5.58 -16.25 -7.03
N ASP A 250 -5.59 -14.93 -7.31
CA ASP A 250 -6.82 -14.12 -7.35
C ASP A 250 -7.56 -14.10 -5.99
N HIS A 251 -6.77 -14.15 -4.90
CA HIS A 251 -7.25 -14.16 -3.53
C HIS A 251 -6.43 -13.22 -2.64
N VAL A 252 -7.00 -12.85 -1.53
CA VAL A 252 -6.24 -12.36 -0.37
C VAL A 252 -6.37 -13.36 0.78
N ALA A 253 -5.30 -13.49 1.58
CA ALA A 253 -5.35 -14.21 2.84
C ALA A 253 -5.55 -13.22 3.99
N LEU A 254 -6.48 -13.54 4.90
CA LEU A 254 -6.63 -12.87 6.18
C LEU A 254 -5.89 -13.70 7.23
N VAL A 255 -4.79 -13.17 7.73
CA VAL A 255 -3.90 -13.88 8.67
C VAL A 255 -4.04 -13.27 10.05
N ASP A 256 -4.26 -14.09 11.06
CA ASP A 256 -4.16 -13.68 12.45
C ASP A 256 -2.69 -13.44 12.82
N VAL A 257 -2.36 -12.21 13.23
CA VAL A 257 -0.95 -11.81 13.45
C VAL A 257 -0.36 -12.49 14.67
N ALA A 258 -1.15 -12.77 15.71
CA ALA A 258 -0.65 -13.38 16.94
C ALA A 258 -0.36 -14.87 16.78
N THR A 259 -1.28 -15.59 16.13
CA THR A 259 -1.19 -17.05 15.93
C THR A 259 -0.54 -17.44 14.60
N ARG A 260 -0.39 -16.49 13.67
CA ARG A 260 0.15 -16.69 12.32
C ARG A 260 -0.62 -17.70 11.48
N THR A 261 -1.90 -17.84 11.78
CA THR A 261 -2.79 -18.76 11.08
C THR A 261 -3.65 -18.00 10.06
N VAL A 262 -3.87 -18.61 8.89
CA VAL A 262 -4.81 -18.08 7.91
C VAL A 262 -6.23 -18.31 8.42
N ARG A 263 -6.96 -17.22 8.67
CA ARG A 263 -8.35 -17.25 9.11
C ARG A 263 -9.31 -17.46 7.94
N ALA A 264 -9.00 -16.89 6.79
CA ALA A 264 -9.81 -17.00 5.58
C ALA A 264 -8.98 -16.67 4.32
N TYR A 265 -9.41 -17.28 3.21
CA TYR A 265 -9.05 -16.86 1.86
C TYR A 265 -10.26 -16.19 1.22
N VAL A 266 -10.10 -14.97 0.75
CA VAL A 266 -11.18 -14.21 0.12
C VAL A 266 -10.89 -14.09 -1.37
N PRO A 267 -11.73 -14.65 -2.26
CA PRO A 267 -11.58 -14.49 -3.69
C PRO A 267 -11.82 -13.02 -4.07
N VAL A 268 -10.95 -12.46 -4.91
CA VAL A 268 -10.98 -11.07 -5.40
C VAL A 268 -10.83 -11.03 -6.92
N GLY A 269 -10.61 -9.87 -7.51
CA GLY A 269 -10.30 -9.77 -8.93
C GLY A 269 -8.96 -10.39 -9.30
N ARG A 270 -8.69 -10.51 -10.61
CA ARG A 270 -7.50 -11.21 -11.13
C ARG A 270 -6.21 -10.42 -10.91
N ARG A 271 -5.16 -11.14 -10.51
CA ARG A 271 -3.82 -10.60 -10.25
C ARG A 271 -3.86 -9.45 -9.24
N VAL A 272 -4.18 -9.77 -8.01
CA VAL A 272 -4.12 -8.79 -6.93
C VAL A 272 -2.67 -8.43 -6.60
N TRP A 273 -2.36 -7.11 -6.64
CA TRP A 273 -1.03 -6.59 -6.38
C TRP A 273 -0.90 -6.08 -4.94
N HIS A 274 -1.60 -4.99 -4.66
CA HIS A 274 -1.53 -4.31 -3.37
C HIS A 274 -2.89 -4.22 -2.69
N VAL A 275 -2.83 -3.95 -1.40
CA VAL A 275 -4.01 -3.81 -0.54
C VAL A 275 -3.91 -2.51 0.26
N ALA A 276 -5.05 -1.92 0.54
CA ALA A 276 -5.22 -0.85 1.53
C ALA A 276 -6.26 -1.29 2.55
N VAL A 277 -6.25 -0.66 3.73
CA VAL A 277 -7.20 -0.93 4.81
C VAL A 277 -7.87 0.38 5.19
N SER A 278 -9.18 0.34 5.46
CA SER A 278 -9.93 1.50 5.94
C SER A 278 -9.38 2.01 7.28
N ALA A 279 -9.54 3.31 7.55
CA ALA A 279 -9.04 3.91 8.78
C ALA A 279 -9.62 3.28 10.05
N ASP A 280 -10.87 2.79 9.98
CA ASP A 280 -11.55 2.09 11.08
C ASP A 280 -11.18 0.59 11.15
N GLY A 281 -10.43 0.06 10.18
CA GLY A 281 -10.02 -1.33 10.13
C GLY A 281 -11.14 -2.33 9.81
N THR A 282 -12.29 -1.87 9.31
CA THR A 282 -13.43 -2.75 9.01
C THR A 282 -13.43 -3.29 7.59
N GLN A 283 -12.76 -2.59 6.67
CA GLN A 283 -12.69 -2.95 5.25
C GLN A 283 -11.25 -3.03 4.76
N ALA A 284 -11.04 -3.83 3.74
CA ALA A 284 -9.82 -3.82 2.93
C ALA A 284 -10.17 -3.62 1.44
N TYR A 285 -9.22 -3.07 0.70
CA TYR A 285 -9.36 -2.73 -0.70
C TYR A 285 -8.20 -3.33 -1.48
N THR A 286 -8.46 -3.91 -2.65
CA THR A 286 -7.42 -4.58 -3.45
C THR A 286 -7.28 -3.95 -4.83
N ALA A 287 -6.05 -3.79 -5.32
CA ALA A 287 -5.77 -3.43 -6.70
C ALA A 287 -5.63 -4.71 -7.55
N ASN A 288 -6.61 -4.98 -8.42
CA ASN A 288 -6.71 -6.22 -9.20
C ASN A 288 -6.24 -5.97 -10.65
N GLY A 289 -4.94 -6.13 -10.90
CA GLY A 289 -4.25 -5.67 -12.09
C GLY A 289 -4.66 -6.30 -13.42
N LEU A 290 -5.29 -7.47 -13.43
CA LEU A 290 -5.77 -8.14 -14.66
C LEU A 290 -7.30 -8.15 -14.80
N SER A 291 -8.01 -7.45 -13.95
CA SER A 291 -9.46 -7.26 -14.06
C SER A 291 -9.90 -5.80 -13.96
N ASP A 292 -8.92 -4.87 -13.98
CA ASP A 292 -9.15 -3.42 -13.99
C ASP A 292 -10.16 -2.99 -12.91
N SER A 293 -9.98 -3.51 -11.71
CA SER A 293 -10.95 -3.33 -10.63
C SER A 293 -10.32 -3.25 -9.26
N VAL A 294 -11.09 -2.70 -8.32
CA VAL A 294 -10.87 -2.76 -6.88
C VAL A 294 -11.94 -3.65 -6.27
N SER A 295 -11.56 -4.60 -5.41
CA SER A 295 -12.50 -5.33 -4.57
C SER A 295 -12.55 -4.67 -3.18
N VAL A 296 -13.76 -4.45 -2.67
CA VAL A 296 -14.03 -3.99 -1.30
C VAL A 296 -14.37 -5.21 -0.46
N ILE A 297 -13.60 -5.46 0.58
CA ILE A 297 -13.71 -6.64 1.45
C ILE A 297 -14.21 -6.20 2.82
N ASP A 298 -15.29 -6.79 3.30
CA ASP A 298 -15.71 -6.73 4.70
C ASP A 298 -14.84 -7.72 5.49
N LEU A 299 -13.97 -7.20 6.36
CA LEU A 299 -12.98 -8.01 7.09
C LEU A 299 -13.62 -8.90 8.17
N ALA A 300 -14.74 -8.49 8.74
CA ALA A 300 -15.45 -9.30 9.74
C ALA A 300 -16.14 -10.51 9.10
N LYS A 301 -16.74 -10.32 7.91
CA LYS A 301 -17.40 -11.37 7.14
C LYS A 301 -16.45 -12.19 6.28
N ALA A 302 -15.22 -11.69 6.06
CA ALA A 302 -14.26 -12.24 5.12
C ALA A 302 -14.86 -12.43 3.71
N GLN A 303 -15.52 -11.40 3.19
CA GLN A 303 -16.23 -11.44 1.90
C GLN A 303 -16.06 -10.14 1.13
N VAL A 304 -15.98 -10.26 -0.21
CA VAL A 304 -16.11 -9.11 -1.10
C VAL A 304 -17.55 -8.61 -1.07
N VAL A 305 -17.73 -7.34 -0.74
CA VAL A 305 -19.04 -6.68 -0.67
C VAL A 305 -19.30 -5.76 -1.87
N ALA A 306 -18.25 -5.37 -2.58
CA ALA A 306 -18.36 -4.61 -3.84
C ALA A 306 -17.14 -4.85 -4.72
N THR A 307 -17.33 -4.68 -6.03
CA THR A 307 -16.24 -4.62 -7.02
C THR A 307 -16.44 -3.37 -7.84
N ILE A 308 -15.42 -2.54 -7.93
CA ILE A 308 -15.45 -1.22 -8.55
C ILE A 308 -14.51 -1.23 -9.74
N ALA A 309 -15.02 -0.96 -10.95
CA ALA A 309 -14.17 -0.80 -12.13
C ALA A 309 -13.34 0.49 -12.02
N VAL A 310 -12.06 0.40 -12.35
CA VAL A 310 -11.08 1.51 -12.33
C VAL A 310 -10.32 1.56 -13.66
N GLY A 311 -9.22 2.29 -13.73
CA GLY A 311 -8.38 2.34 -14.94
C GLY A 311 -7.63 1.04 -15.21
N ALA A 312 -6.89 1.01 -16.32
CA ALA A 312 -6.21 -0.20 -16.81
C ALA A 312 -5.02 -0.61 -15.92
N ALA A 313 -5.00 -1.87 -15.51
CA ALA A 313 -3.98 -2.49 -14.70
C ALA A 313 -3.72 -1.74 -13.36
N PRO A 314 -4.70 -1.69 -12.44
CA PRO A 314 -4.47 -1.11 -11.12
C PRO A 314 -3.36 -1.85 -10.38
N TRP A 315 -2.40 -1.08 -9.80
CA TRP A 315 -1.22 -1.62 -9.13
C TRP A 315 -1.14 -1.18 -7.66
N GLY A 316 -0.99 0.11 -7.39
CA GLY A 316 -0.96 0.70 -6.05
C GLY A 316 -2.33 1.22 -5.63
N ILE A 317 -2.56 1.22 -4.33
CA ILE A 317 -3.82 1.69 -3.74
C ILE A 317 -3.58 2.30 -2.36
N VAL A 318 -4.18 3.45 -2.10
CA VAL A 318 -4.18 4.09 -0.79
C VAL A 318 -5.57 4.59 -0.44
N ALA A 319 -5.98 4.40 0.81
CA ALA A 319 -7.21 4.92 1.37
C ALA A 319 -6.95 6.25 2.10
N ALA A 320 -7.84 7.21 1.90
CA ALA A 320 -7.81 8.51 2.56
C ALA A 320 -9.12 8.73 3.32
N PRO A 321 -9.05 9.15 4.59
CA PRO A 321 -10.23 9.49 5.37
C PRO A 321 -10.97 10.71 4.81
#